data_fccb09b8062b12e66617c7086e9c8142
#
_entry.id   fccb09b8062b12e66617c7086e9c8142
#
_cell.length_a   1.000
_cell.length_b   1.000
_cell.length_c   1.000
_cell.angle_alpha   90.00
_cell.angle_beta   90.00
_cell.angle_gamma   90.00
#
_symmetry.space_group_name_H-M   'P 1'
#
loop_
_entity.id
_entity.type
_entity.pdbx_description
1 polymer ?
#
loop_
_entity_poly.entity_id
_entity_poly.type
_entity_poly.pdbx_seq_one_letter_code
_entity_poly.pdbx_strand_id
1 'polypeptide(L)'
;MCGLSAQASELIKKSSSAICHEPNSQYYDKVKHFQSYNSLDECLASGGRLPKGQSFSVIKKVIPTTNKQKYSRDKFGKGWADFDHDCQNTRQEILISLSTIPVHFSDGRKCRITSVRWVSMYSGLVITNAGKVDIDHIVPLKWAWEHGADRWSLEKRELFANDPINLVAVEASLNREKGAKGPDEWLPPKNTQQYKVRFERILKKYNLGAGL
;
A
#
# COMPACT_ATOMS: atom_id res chain seq x y z
N MET A 1 -22.54 21.46 7.55
CA MET A 1 -21.31 21.27 8.36
C MET A 1 -21.21 19.79 8.70
N CYS A 2 -20.49 19.03 7.89
CA CYS A 2 -20.22 17.61 8.17
C CYS A 2 -18.84 17.54 8.83
N GLY A 3 -18.85 17.20 10.13
CA GLY A 3 -17.62 16.98 10.88
C GLY A 3 -16.96 15.68 10.46
N LEU A 4 -15.75 15.76 9.90
CA LEU A 4 -14.85 14.62 9.77
C LEU A 4 -14.42 14.21 11.18
N SER A 5 -14.97 13.11 11.70
CA SER A 5 -14.43 12.44 12.87
C SER A 5 -13.14 11.76 12.47
N ALA A 6 -12.00 12.39 12.75
CA ALA A 6 -10.72 11.70 12.77
C ALA A 6 -10.81 10.59 13.82
N GLN A 7 -10.81 9.33 13.39
CA GLN A 7 -10.59 8.21 14.30
C GLN A 7 -9.17 8.36 14.85
N ALA A 8 -9.07 8.81 16.11
CA ALA A 8 -7.83 8.79 16.84
C ALA A 8 -7.38 7.32 16.95
N SER A 9 -6.19 7.00 16.46
CA SER A 9 -5.57 5.70 16.71
C SER A 9 -5.49 5.50 18.22
N GLU A 10 -6.17 4.49 18.74
CA GLU A 10 -6.21 4.20 20.16
C GLU A 10 -4.82 3.77 20.64
N LEU A 11 -4.14 4.66 21.39
CA LEU A 11 -2.75 4.46 21.84
C LEU A 11 -2.68 3.47 23.00
N ILE A 12 -1.59 2.73 23.10
CA ILE A 12 -1.27 1.90 24.27
C ILE A 12 -0.76 2.81 25.40
N LYS A 13 -1.27 2.65 26.60
CA LYS A 13 -0.87 3.41 27.80
C LYS A 13 0.06 2.59 28.68
N LYS A 14 1.31 3.05 28.92
CA LYS A 14 2.20 2.51 29.94
C LYS A 14 2.06 3.30 31.23
N SER A 15 1.55 2.65 32.27
CA SER A 15 1.41 3.27 33.60
C SER A 15 2.76 3.47 34.29
N SER A 16 2.78 4.26 35.38
CA SER A 16 3.96 4.45 36.24
C SER A 16 4.51 3.15 36.83
N SER A 17 3.67 2.14 36.97
CA SER A 17 4.07 0.77 37.40
C SER A 17 4.53 -0.12 36.25
N ALA A 18 4.84 0.48 35.10
CA ALA A 18 5.29 -0.17 33.87
C ALA A 18 4.31 -1.21 33.30
N ILE A 19 3.00 -1.05 33.52
CA ILE A 19 1.99 -1.92 32.91
C ILE A 19 1.48 -1.29 31.62
N CYS A 20 1.46 -2.08 30.54
CA CYS A 20 0.91 -1.70 29.25
C CYS A 20 -0.59 -2.02 29.20
N HIS A 21 -1.41 -1.00 28.96
CA HIS A 21 -2.86 -1.11 28.87
C HIS A 21 -3.32 -0.86 27.44
N GLU A 22 -4.01 -1.82 26.86
CA GLU A 22 -4.69 -1.70 25.58
C GLU A 22 -6.03 -0.97 25.73
N PRO A 23 -6.58 -0.33 24.68
CA PRO A 23 -7.85 0.40 24.72
C PRO A 23 -9.04 -0.42 25.24
N ASN A 24 -9.06 -1.73 24.95
CA ASN A 24 -10.09 -2.67 25.40
C ASN A 24 -9.88 -3.17 26.85
N SER A 25 -8.80 -2.75 27.54
CA SER A 25 -8.53 -3.13 28.91
C SER A 25 -9.48 -2.42 29.87
N GLN A 26 -10.08 -3.16 30.84
CA GLN A 26 -10.96 -2.61 31.87
C GLN A 26 -10.32 -1.51 32.75
N TYR A 27 -9.01 -1.34 32.67
CA TYR A 27 -8.26 -0.33 33.41
C TYR A 27 -7.79 0.83 32.53
N TYR A 28 -7.99 0.79 31.20
CA TYR A 28 -7.48 1.79 30.26
C TYR A 28 -7.87 3.22 30.62
N ASP A 29 -9.15 3.46 30.94
CA ASP A 29 -9.67 4.77 31.30
C ASP A 29 -9.28 5.22 32.71
N LYS A 30 -8.88 4.28 33.56
CA LYS A 30 -8.43 4.56 34.93
C LYS A 30 -6.97 5.02 34.99
N VAL A 31 -6.18 4.74 33.97
CA VAL A 31 -4.77 5.17 33.88
C VAL A 31 -4.71 6.62 33.44
N LYS A 32 -4.53 7.54 34.39
CA LYS A 32 -4.49 9.00 34.14
C LYS A 32 -3.08 9.51 33.83
N HIS A 33 -2.05 8.91 34.45
CA HIS A 33 -0.64 9.23 34.21
C HIS A 33 0.01 8.07 33.45
N PHE A 34 0.40 8.31 32.21
CA PHE A 34 0.94 7.28 31.32
C PHE A 34 1.89 7.84 30.27
N GLN A 35 2.74 6.98 29.75
CA GLN A 35 3.45 7.18 28.50
C GLN A 35 2.71 6.45 27.38
N SER A 36 2.52 7.11 26.24
CA SER A 36 1.78 6.55 25.09
C SER A 36 2.71 5.84 24.12
N TYR A 37 2.22 4.76 23.51
CA TYR A 37 2.89 3.98 22.46
C TYR A 37 1.89 3.65 21.36
N ASN A 38 2.39 3.49 20.12
CA ASN A 38 1.54 3.17 18.96
C ASN A 38 1.19 1.67 18.89
N SER A 39 1.92 0.82 19.64
CA SER A 39 1.65 -0.62 19.70
C SER A 39 2.02 -1.21 21.04
N LEU A 40 1.44 -2.38 21.35
CA LEU A 40 1.76 -3.14 22.56
C LEU A 40 3.23 -3.60 22.53
N ASP A 41 3.75 -3.98 21.37
CA ASP A 41 5.14 -4.41 21.22
C ASP A 41 6.12 -3.28 21.55
N GLU A 42 5.84 -2.04 21.11
CA GLU A 42 6.66 -0.87 21.48
C GLU A 42 6.64 -0.62 22.98
N CYS A 43 5.47 -0.74 23.62
CA CYS A 43 5.35 -0.58 25.05
C CYS A 43 6.16 -1.64 25.81
N LEU A 44 6.10 -2.90 25.39
CA LEU A 44 6.85 -4.00 26.01
C LEU A 44 8.36 -3.86 25.79
N ALA A 45 8.78 -3.47 24.56
CA ALA A 45 10.17 -3.22 24.24
C ALA A 45 10.76 -2.06 25.07
N SER A 46 9.91 -1.10 25.50
CA SER A 46 10.31 0.00 26.38
C SER A 46 10.44 -0.39 27.86
N GLY A 47 10.37 -1.71 28.21
CA GLY A 47 10.39 -2.22 29.59
C GLY A 47 9.00 -2.25 30.24
N GLY A 48 7.93 -2.16 29.45
CA GLY A 48 6.57 -2.39 29.91
C GLY A 48 6.29 -3.89 30.16
N ARG A 49 5.22 -4.19 30.91
CA ARG A 49 4.73 -5.56 31.15
C ARG A 49 3.22 -5.62 31.04
N LEU A 50 2.68 -6.80 30.83
CA LEU A 50 1.23 -7.00 30.82
C LEU A 50 0.62 -6.96 32.23
N PRO A 51 -0.69 -6.63 32.36
CA PRO A 51 -1.44 -6.78 33.60
C PRO A 51 -1.39 -8.21 34.12
N LYS A 52 -1.39 -8.38 35.45
CA LYS A 52 -1.48 -9.72 36.07
C LYS A 52 -2.75 -10.44 35.64
N GLY A 53 -2.61 -11.71 35.22
CA GLY A 53 -3.73 -12.53 34.74
C GLY A 53 -4.02 -12.42 33.25
N GLN A 54 -3.37 -11.51 32.54
CA GLN A 54 -3.21 -11.58 31.09
C GLN A 54 -1.86 -12.26 30.82
N SER A 55 -1.87 -13.60 30.74
CA SER A 55 -0.83 -14.24 29.99
C SER A 55 -0.93 -13.71 28.57
N PHE A 56 0.22 -13.37 27.92
CA PHE A 56 0.27 -13.59 26.51
C PHE A 56 -0.40 -14.96 26.30
N SER A 57 -1.58 -15.02 25.71
CA SER A 57 -1.72 -16.01 24.68
C SER A 57 -0.50 -15.75 23.85
N VAL A 58 0.54 -16.52 24.10
CA VAL A 58 1.61 -16.71 23.15
C VAL A 58 0.80 -17.12 21.92
N ILE A 59 0.37 -16.11 21.14
CA ILE A 59 0.53 -16.32 19.72
C ILE A 59 1.99 -16.69 19.73
N LYS A 60 2.24 -18.00 19.85
CA LYS A 60 3.53 -18.60 19.58
C LYS A 60 4.06 -17.70 18.51
N LYS A 61 5.12 -16.92 18.85
CA LYS A 61 5.95 -16.33 17.82
C LYS A 61 6.16 -17.56 16.96
N VAL A 62 5.30 -17.69 15.97
CA VAL A 62 5.51 -18.62 14.89
C VAL A 62 6.78 -17.99 14.36
N ILE A 63 7.89 -18.50 14.87
CA ILE A 63 9.13 -18.47 14.13
C ILE A 63 8.59 -18.89 12.78
N PRO A 64 8.53 -17.98 11.79
CA PRO A 64 8.03 -18.41 10.51
C PRO A 64 8.99 -19.52 10.13
N THR A 65 8.55 -20.77 10.40
CA THR A 65 9.05 -21.87 9.62
C THR A 65 8.87 -21.36 8.21
N THR A 66 9.97 -21.21 7.50
CA THR A 66 10.14 -20.53 6.23
C THR A 66 9.32 -21.20 5.12
N ASN A 67 8.05 -21.36 5.35
CA ASN A 67 7.05 -21.54 4.32
C ASN A 67 6.66 -20.13 3.86
N LYS A 68 7.63 -19.42 3.22
CA LYS A 68 7.34 -18.17 2.53
C LYS A 68 6.17 -18.46 1.61
N GLN A 69 4.99 -17.98 1.97
CA GLN A 69 3.82 -18.16 1.11
C GLN A 69 4.20 -17.66 -0.27
N LYS A 70 4.05 -18.53 -1.26
CA LYS A 70 4.38 -18.18 -2.64
C LYS A 70 3.56 -16.97 -3.06
N TYR A 71 4.21 -15.99 -3.68
CA TYR A 71 3.52 -14.85 -4.27
C TYR A 71 2.50 -15.32 -5.30
N SER A 72 1.32 -14.72 -5.25
CA SER A 72 0.36 -14.70 -6.34
C SER A 72 -0.36 -13.36 -6.36
N ARG A 73 -0.79 -12.91 -7.51
CA ARG A 73 -1.37 -11.57 -7.69
C ARG A 73 -2.68 -11.41 -6.94
N ASP A 74 -3.48 -12.45 -6.83
CA ASP A 74 -4.76 -12.50 -6.11
C ASP A 74 -4.63 -12.21 -4.61
N LYS A 75 -3.43 -12.36 -4.05
CA LYS A 75 -3.14 -11.95 -2.66
C LYS A 75 -3.19 -10.44 -2.43
N PHE A 76 -3.26 -9.65 -3.50
CA PHE A 76 -3.44 -8.19 -3.49
C PHE A 76 -4.85 -7.77 -3.91
N GLY A 77 -5.85 -8.63 -3.75
CA GLY A 77 -7.24 -8.40 -4.14
C GLY A 77 -7.59 -9.00 -5.51
N LYS A 78 -8.83 -8.81 -5.91
CA LYS A 78 -9.39 -9.41 -7.14
C LYS A 78 -9.05 -8.63 -8.43
N GLY A 79 -7.99 -7.85 -8.44
CA GLY A 79 -7.57 -7.00 -9.55
C GLY A 79 -7.80 -5.52 -9.27
N TRP A 80 -8.21 -4.77 -10.30
CA TRP A 80 -8.49 -3.35 -10.17
C TRP A 80 -9.83 -3.16 -9.45
N ALA A 81 -9.79 -2.55 -8.26
CA ALA A 81 -11.00 -2.28 -7.48
C ALA A 81 -11.83 -1.15 -8.10
N ASP A 82 -13.12 -1.17 -7.85
CA ASP A 82 -14.08 -0.11 -8.08
C ASP A 82 -14.66 0.22 -6.70
N PHE A 83 -14.05 1.20 -6.01
CA PHE A 83 -14.36 1.47 -4.60
C PHE A 83 -15.63 2.30 -4.41
N ASP A 84 -15.98 3.12 -5.37
CA ASP A 84 -17.14 4.01 -5.32
C ASP A 84 -18.34 3.49 -6.16
N HIS A 85 -18.13 2.35 -6.85
CA HIS A 85 -19.14 1.65 -7.64
C HIS A 85 -19.71 2.48 -8.80
N ASP A 86 -18.88 3.34 -9.39
CA ASP A 86 -19.25 4.18 -10.54
C ASP A 86 -19.01 3.48 -11.88
N CYS A 87 -18.60 2.20 -11.86
CA CYS A 87 -18.19 1.34 -12.99
C CYS A 87 -16.81 1.62 -13.57
N GLN A 88 -16.09 2.59 -13.05
CA GLN A 88 -14.70 2.86 -13.43
C GLN A 88 -13.79 2.25 -12.37
N ASN A 89 -13.24 1.09 -12.62
CA ASN A 89 -12.24 0.53 -11.71
C ASN A 89 -10.96 1.39 -11.69
N THR A 90 -10.12 1.21 -10.68
CA THR A 90 -8.89 1.99 -10.48
C THR A 90 -8.05 2.16 -11.76
N ARG A 91 -7.98 1.13 -12.63
CA ARG A 91 -7.26 1.27 -13.91
C ARG A 91 -7.90 2.33 -14.81
N GLN A 92 -9.22 2.39 -14.90
CA GLN A 92 -9.91 3.40 -15.71
C GLN A 92 -9.73 4.79 -15.11
N GLU A 93 -9.88 4.92 -13.80
CA GLU A 93 -9.67 6.19 -13.10
C GLU A 93 -8.24 6.75 -13.31
N ILE A 94 -7.21 5.90 -13.20
CA ILE A 94 -5.82 6.29 -13.44
C ILE A 94 -5.61 6.67 -14.91
N LEU A 95 -6.18 5.95 -15.86
CA LEU A 95 -6.11 6.32 -17.28
C LEU A 95 -6.78 7.67 -17.56
N ILE A 96 -7.90 7.97 -16.88
CA ILE A 96 -8.57 9.28 -16.97
C ILE A 96 -7.70 10.37 -16.36
N SER A 97 -7.23 10.18 -15.15
CA SER A 97 -6.48 11.18 -14.39
C SER A 97 -5.12 11.54 -15.03
N LEU A 98 -4.47 10.59 -15.70
CA LEU A 98 -3.19 10.78 -16.39
C LEU A 98 -3.32 11.20 -17.85
N SER A 99 -4.54 11.36 -18.37
CA SER A 99 -4.75 11.85 -19.72
C SER A 99 -4.33 13.32 -19.86
N THR A 100 -3.65 13.65 -20.95
CA THR A 100 -3.24 15.03 -21.29
C THR A 100 -4.23 15.75 -22.21
N ILE A 101 -5.32 15.09 -22.58
CA ILE A 101 -6.44 15.62 -23.38
C ILE A 101 -7.77 15.07 -22.83
N PRO A 102 -8.93 15.65 -23.18
CA PRO A 102 -10.22 15.07 -22.81
C PRO A 102 -10.36 13.61 -23.26
N VAL A 103 -10.90 12.78 -22.40
CA VAL A 103 -11.05 11.35 -22.65
C VAL A 103 -12.28 11.04 -23.51
N HIS A 104 -12.20 10.01 -24.36
CA HIS A 104 -13.34 9.46 -25.09
C HIS A 104 -13.72 8.11 -24.50
N PHE A 105 -15.01 7.92 -24.30
CA PHE A 105 -15.58 6.70 -23.74
C PHE A 105 -16.24 5.83 -24.80
N SER A 106 -16.35 4.53 -24.53
CA SER A 106 -16.99 3.56 -25.43
C SER A 106 -18.51 3.75 -25.52
N ASP A 107 -19.11 4.29 -24.47
CA ASP A 107 -20.57 4.44 -24.36
C ASP A 107 -20.95 5.58 -23.41
N GLY A 108 -22.23 5.89 -23.34
CA GLY A 108 -22.77 6.97 -22.50
C GLY A 108 -22.65 6.75 -20.99
N ARG A 109 -22.38 5.51 -20.53
CA ARG A 109 -22.15 5.21 -19.11
C ARG A 109 -20.76 5.59 -18.63
N LYS A 110 -19.85 5.88 -19.56
CA LYS A 110 -18.46 6.31 -19.28
C LYS A 110 -17.60 5.30 -18.51
N CYS A 111 -17.98 4.01 -18.54
CA CYS A 111 -17.26 2.97 -17.80
C CYS A 111 -15.89 2.61 -18.40
N ARG A 112 -15.71 2.84 -19.70
CA ARG A 112 -14.50 2.41 -20.40
C ARG A 112 -13.99 3.46 -21.40
N ILE A 113 -12.71 3.78 -21.29
CA ILE A 113 -12.02 4.68 -22.20
C ILE A 113 -11.64 3.96 -23.49
N THR A 114 -11.79 4.62 -24.61
CA THR A 114 -11.40 4.11 -25.96
C THR A 114 -10.16 4.77 -26.50
N SER A 115 -10.04 6.10 -26.40
CA SER A 115 -8.87 6.82 -26.88
C SER A 115 -8.58 8.06 -26.05
N VAL A 116 -7.32 8.33 -25.85
CA VAL A 116 -6.79 9.48 -25.14
C VAL A 116 -5.30 9.66 -25.47
N ARG A 117 -4.65 10.60 -24.82
CA ARG A 117 -3.23 10.86 -24.97
C ARG A 117 -2.55 10.80 -23.60
N TRP A 118 -1.66 9.84 -23.43
CA TRP A 118 -0.79 9.72 -22.27
C TRP A 118 0.65 10.06 -22.63
N VAL A 119 1.40 10.51 -21.63
CA VAL A 119 2.87 10.60 -21.73
C VAL A 119 3.43 9.53 -20.79
N SER A 120 4.19 8.59 -21.37
CA SER A 120 4.81 7.53 -20.59
C SER A 120 5.77 8.11 -19.55
N MET A 121 5.61 7.69 -18.30
CA MET A 121 6.55 8.04 -17.26
C MET A 121 7.95 7.45 -17.53
N TYR A 122 8.03 6.31 -18.21
CA TYR A 122 9.30 5.61 -18.40
C TYR A 122 10.14 6.12 -19.58
N SER A 123 9.50 6.45 -20.68
CA SER A 123 10.21 6.88 -21.90
C SER A 123 9.98 8.34 -22.27
N GLY A 124 8.92 8.96 -21.74
CA GLY A 124 8.45 10.27 -22.20
C GLY A 124 7.72 10.23 -23.54
N LEU A 125 7.51 9.06 -24.14
CA LEU A 125 6.79 8.91 -25.40
C LEU A 125 5.29 9.11 -25.22
N VAL A 126 4.65 9.62 -26.27
CA VAL A 126 3.19 9.78 -26.33
C VAL A 126 2.55 8.47 -26.75
N ILE A 127 1.56 8.03 -25.97
CA ILE A 127 0.75 6.84 -26.23
C ILE A 127 -0.69 7.30 -26.46
N THR A 128 -1.27 6.95 -27.62
CA THR A 128 -2.65 7.33 -27.98
C THR A 128 -3.61 6.13 -28.05
N ASN A 129 -3.07 4.91 -28.04
CA ASN A 129 -3.86 3.69 -28.15
C ASN A 129 -3.95 3.01 -26.77
N ALA A 130 -5.15 2.87 -26.24
CA ALA A 130 -5.41 2.23 -24.93
C ALA A 130 -4.95 0.76 -24.87
N GLY A 131 -4.82 0.06 -26.00
CA GLY A 131 -4.27 -1.30 -26.07
C GLY A 131 -2.74 -1.37 -25.94
N LYS A 132 -2.05 -0.23 -26.06
CA LYS A 132 -0.58 -0.15 -25.96
C LYS A 132 -0.10 0.47 -24.65
N VAL A 133 -1.01 0.94 -23.80
CA VAL A 133 -0.73 1.48 -22.48
C VAL A 133 -1.06 0.48 -21.40
N ASP A 134 -0.14 0.26 -20.48
CA ASP A 134 -0.38 -0.42 -19.23
C ASP A 134 -0.40 0.58 -18.06
N ILE A 135 -1.17 0.29 -17.04
CA ILE A 135 -1.00 0.88 -15.72
C ILE A 135 -0.07 -0.03 -14.93
N ASP A 136 1.12 0.48 -14.67
CA ASP A 136 2.14 -0.25 -13.92
C ASP A 136 2.26 0.24 -12.49
N HIS A 137 2.62 -0.67 -11.59
CA HIS A 137 2.98 -0.36 -10.20
C HIS A 137 4.45 0.06 -10.14
N ILE A 138 4.75 1.30 -9.75
CA ILE A 138 6.14 1.78 -9.56
C ILE A 138 6.91 0.81 -8.66
N VAL A 139 6.34 0.47 -7.49
CA VAL A 139 6.79 -0.66 -6.66
C VAL A 139 5.96 -1.88 -7.00
N PRO A 140 6.52 -2.89 -7.70
CA PRO A 140 5.78 -4.06 -8.16
C PRO A 140 5.17 -4.85 -6.99
N LEU A 141 3.99 -5.43 -7.20
CA LEU A 141 3.31 -6.22 -6.16
C LEU A 141 4.16 -7.41 -5.67
N LYS A 142 4.84 -8.10 -6.59
CA LYS A 142 5.74 -9.19 -6.21
C LYS A 142 6.95 -8.68 -5.44
N TRP A 143 7.55 -7.57 -5.87
CA TRP A 143 8.64 -6.94 -5.12
C TRP A 143 8.19 -6.58 -3.70
N ALA A 144 7.04 -5.92 -3.56
CA ALA A 144 6.48 -5.57 -2.26
C ALA A 144 6.24 -6.82 -1.38
N TRP A 145 5.71 -7.90 -1.97
CA TRP A 145 5.53 -9.18 -1.28
C TRP A 145 6.83 -9.71 -0.69
N GLU A 146 7.88 -9.73 -1.47
CA GLU A 146 9.20 -10.23 -1.08
C GLU A 146 9.90 -9.34 -0.05
N HIS A 147 9.44 -8.06 0.09
CA HIS A 147 9.99 -7.06 0.99
C HIS A 147 9.05 -6.67 2.15
N GLY A 148 8.11 -7.54 2.51
CA GLY A 148 7.33 -7.41 3.74
C GLY A 148 5.82 -7.30 3.58
N ALA A 149 5.28 -7.13 2.36
CA ALA A 149 3.85 -7.09 2.15
C ALA A 149 3.16 -8.47 2.31
N ASP A 150 3.93 -9.55 2.33
CA ASP A 150 3.47 -10.91 2.68
C ASP A 150 2.84 -10.98 4.09
N ARG A 151 3.27 -10.07 4.98
CA ARG A 151 2.80 -9.96 6.37
C ARG A 151 1.63 -8.97 6.55
N TRP A 152 1.24 -8.24 5.50
CA TRP A 152 0.14 -7.28 5.59
C TRP A 152 -1.22 -7.98 5.60
N SER A 153 -2.25 -7.28 6.10
CA SER A 153 -3.64 -7.69 5.91
C SER A 153 -4.03 -7.65 4.44
N LEU A 154 -5.08 -8.36 4.06
CA LEU A 154 -5.59 -8.35 2.69
C LEU A 154 -6.01 -6.94 2.28
N GLU A 155 -6.69 -6.21 3.16
CA GLU A 155 -7.15 -4.84 2.93
C GLU A 155 -5.97 -3.90 2.62
N LYS A 156 -4.88 -3.99 3.39
CA LYS A 156 -3.69 -3.17 3.15
C LYS A 156 -3.02 -3.51 1.81
N ARG A 157 -2.99 -4.79 1.44
CA ARG A 157 -2.46 -5.21 0.13
C ARG A 157 -3.33 -4.72 -1.02
N GLU A 158 -4.65 -4.77 -0.89
CA GLU A 158 -5.59 -4.27 -1.89
C GLU A 158 -5.48 -2.75 -2.04
N LEU A 159 -5.41 -2.00 -0.94
CA LEU A 159 -5.15 -0.57 -0.96
C LEU A 159 -3.83 -0.23 -1.66
N PHE A 160 -2.75 -0.98 -1.37
CA PHE A 160 -1.46 -0.78 -2.04
C PHE A 160 -1.53 -1.04 -3.55
N ALA A 161 -2.25 -2.09 -3.97
CA ALA A 161 -2.40 -2.44 -5.37
C ALA A 161 -3.24 -1.40 -6.16
N ASN A 162 -4.08 -0.66 -5.48
CA ASN A 162 -4.97 0.33 -6.09
C ASN A 162 -4.59 1.79 -5.72
N ASP A 163 -3.42 2.01 -5.07
CA ASP A 163 -2.99 3.36 -4.68
C ASP A 163 -2.52 4.17 -5.91
N PRO A 164 -3.19 5.29 -6.24
CA PRO A 164 -2.79 6.15 -7.36
C PRO A 164 -1.34 6.63 -7.32
N ILE A 165 -0.75 6.75 -6.11
CA ILE A 165 0.66 7.17 -5.96
C ILE A 165 1.60 6.10 -6.51
N ASN A 166 1.22 4.83 -6.45
CA ASN A 166 1.98 3.69 -6.96
C ASN A 166 1.71 3.38 -8.43
N LEU A 167 0.80 4.09 -9.09
CA LEU A 167 0.32 3.74 -10.42
C LEU A 167 0.76 4.78 -11.47
N VAL A 168 1.20 4.29 -12.63
CA VAL A 168 1.66 5.13 -13.75
C VAL A 168 1.26 4.53 -15.09
N ALA A 169 0.98 5.40 -16.06
CA ALA A 169 0.74 5.00 -17.45
C ALA A 169 2.09 4.86 -18.18
N VAL A 170 2.32 3.70 -18.77
CA VAL A 170 3.58 3.35 -19.46
C VAL A 170 3.32 2.48 -20.68
N GLU A 171 4.34 2.31 -21.52
CA GLU A 171 4.28 1.33 -22.61
C GLU A 171 4.18 -0.10 -22.06
N ALA A 172 3.30 -0.88 -22.63
CA ALA A 172 3.14 -2.30 -22.27
C ALA A 172 4.44 -3.10 -22.45
N SER A 173 5.32 -2.71 -23.37
CA SER A 173 6.64 -3.32 -23.59
C SER A 173 7.58 -3.08 -22.41
N LEU A 174 7.72 -1.82 -21.96
CA LEU A 174 8.57 -1.45 -20.83
C LEU A 174 8.03 -2.01 -19.49
N ASN A 175 6.70 -2.06 -19.33
CA ASN A 175 6.10 -2.71 -18.18
C ASN A 175 6.47 -4.20 -18.10
N ARG A 176 6.39 -4.92 -19.23
CA ARG A 176 6.81 -6.35 -19.31
C ARG A 176 8.30 -6.52 -19.07
N GLU A 177 9.14 -5.63 -19.59
CA GLU A 177 10.59 -5.65 -19.37
C GLU A 177 10.96 -5.45 -17.90
N LYS A 178 10.32 -4.48 -17.23
CA LYS A 178 10.46 -4.23 -15.80
C LYS A 178 9.99 -5.42 -14.97
N GLY A 179 8.79 -5.92 -15.24
CA GLY A 179 8.20 -7.04 -14.51
C GLY A 179 8.16 -6.78 -12.99
N ALA A 180 8.81 -7.64 -12.21
CA ALA A 180 8.85 -7.55 -10.76
C ALA A 180 10.13 -6.90 -10.21
N LYS A 181 10.98 -6.34 -11.05
CA LYS A 181 12.30 -5.82 -10.71
C LYS A 181 12.21 -4.51 -9.92
N GLY A 182 13.09 -4.37 -8.93
CA GLY A 182 13.33 -3.11 -8.23
C GLY A 182 14.33 -2.19 -8.94
N PRO A 183 14.64 -1.00 -8.35
CA PRO A 183 15.55 -0.03 -8.97
C PRO A 183 16.99 -0.49 -9.17
N ASP A 184 17.42 -1.53 -8.44
CA ASP A 184 18.76 -2.11 -8.57
C ASP A 184 18.87 -3.09 -9.75
N GLU A 185 17.73 -3.59 -10.25
CA GLU A 185 17.68 -4.57 -11.32
C GLU A 185 17.16 -3.98 -12.65
N TRP A 186 16.38 -2.90 -12.57
CA TRP A 186 15.80 -2.23 -13.72
C TRP A 186 15.57 -0.74 -13.46
N LEU A 187 15.91 0.06 -14.44
CA LEU A 187 15.63 1.49 -14.46
C LEU A 187 14.97 1.88 -15.80
N PRO A 188 14.04 2.83 -15.79
CA PRO A 188 13.43 3.30 -17.03
C PRO A 188 14.48 4.01 -17.93
N PRO A 189 14.30 3.97 -19.26
CA PRO A 189 15.23 4.61 -20.20
C PRO A 189 15.29 6.13 -20.07
N LYS A 190 14.25 6.76 -19.52
CA LYS A 190 14.22 8.17 -19.12
C LYS A 190 13.62 8.33 -17.72
N ASN A 191 13.71 9.54 -17.18
CA ASN A 191 13.13 9.87 -15.86
C ASN A 191 13.62 8.98 -14.69
N THR A 192 14.81 8.40 -14.81
CA THR A 192 15.40 7.49 -13.82
C THR A 192 15.38 8.04 -12.40
N GLN A 193 15.79 9.31 -12.23
CA GLN A 193 15.82 9.94 -10.90
C GLN A 193 14.40 10.11 -10.34
N GLN A 194 13.46 10.53 -11.17
CA GLN A 194 12.05 10.68 -10.77
C GLN A 194 11.43 9.33 -10.38
N TYR A 195 11.77 8.26 -11.13
CA TYR A 195 11.35 6.90 -10.79
C TYR A 195 11.88 6.47 -9.41
N LYS A 196 13.17 6.65 -9.15
CA LYS A 196 13.79 6.31 -7.84
C LYS A 196 13.14 7.07 -6.69
N VAL A 197 12.97 8.38 -6.82
CA VAL A 197 12.34 9.21 -5.78
C VAL A 197 10.89 8.78 -5.50
N ARG A 198 10.13 8.43 -6.54
CA ARG A 198 8.76 7.92 -6.37
C ARG A 198 8.75 6.54 -5.72
N PHE A 199 9.66 5.65 -6.13
CA PHE A 199 9.81 4.33 -5.53
C PHE A 199 10.07 4.45 -4.02
N GLU A 200 11.07 5.23 -3.61
CA GLU A 200 11.40 5.48 -2.20
C GLU A 200 10.23 6.10 -1.41
N ARG A 201 9.50 7.04 -2.01
CA ARG A 201 8.30 7.65 -1.38
C ARG A 201 7.26 6.59 -1.05
N ILE A 202 7.03 5.64 -1.96
CA ILE A 202 6.09 4.55 -1.77
C ILE A 202 6.60 3.61 -0.68
N LEU A 203 7.90 3.27 -0.67
CA LEU A 203 8.49 2.46 0.41
C LEU A 203 8.24 3.10 1.77
N LYS A 204 8.49 4.41 1.90
CA LYS A 204 8.24 5.16 3.15
C LYS A 204 6.77 5.15 3.54
N LYS A 205 5.86 5.42 2.60
CA LYS A 205 4.40 5.43 2.85
C LYS A 205 3.91 4.11 3.43
N TYR A 206 4.40 3.00 2.92
CA TYR A 206 3.94 1.66 3.27
C TYR A 206 4.83 0.94 4.30
N ASN A 207 5.90 1.60 4.74
CA ASN A 207 6.93 1.01 5.62
C ASN A 207 7.47 -0.32 5.07
N LEU A 208 7.80 -0.32 3.76
CA LEU A 208 8.44 -1.45 3.08
C LEU A 208 9.96 -1.37 3.19
N GLY A 209 10.63 -2.51 3.35
CA GLY A 209 12.10 -2.58 3.42
C GLY A 209 12.69 -2.13 4.75
N ALA A 210 11.90 -1.81 5.77
CA ALA A 210 12.39 -1.56 7.13
C ALA A 210 12.76 -2.90 7.80
N GLY A 211 13.95 -3.41 7.49
CA GLY A 211 14.43 -4.69 8.03
C GLY A 211 15.42 -5.42 7.12
N LEU A 212 15.94 -4.71 6.09
CA LEU A 212 17.10 -5.14 5.31
C LEU A 212 18.35 -4.52 5.90
#